data_bdfff9196befd25bd762abb0efa019d5
#
_entry.id   bdfff9196befd25bd762abb0efa019d5
#
_cell.length_a   1.000
_cell.length_b   1.000
_cell.length_c   1.000
_cell.angle_alpha   90.00
_cell.angle_beta   90.00
_cell.angle_gamma   90.00
#
_symmetry.space_group_name_H-M   'P 1'
#
loop_
_entity.id
_entity.type
_entity.pdbx_description
1 polymer ?
#
loop_
_entity_poly.entity_id
_entity_poly.type
_entity_poly.pdbx_seq_one_letter_code
_entity_poly.pdbx_strand_id
1 'polypeptide(L)'
;MIRLEEKPFELEGKRYSLRCNMAVLETIEEQHGDMEAVMQLPVRTASLELLTAMLNDWAEEQGWEERWTAARIKRRVSYAMLMELDLVGMLFRAISPAQGEKKAEPGDKEPADSGN
;
A
#
# COMPACT_ATOMS: atom_id res chain seq x y z
N MET A 1 -15.68 6.75 11.39
CA MET A 1 -15.63 6.69 9.94
C MET A 1 -14.31 6.21 9.41
N ILE A 2 -14.37 5.31 8.45
CA ILE A 2 -13.18 4.76 7.86
C ILE A 2 -12.73 5.63 6.71
N ARG A 3 -11.48 6.03 6.72
CA ARG A 3 -10.95 6.87 5.67
C ARG A 3 -9.86 6.18 4.92
N LEU A 4 -9.73 6.50 3.66
CA LEU A 4 -8.66 5.96 2.84
C LEU A 4 -7.36 6.62 3.27
N GLU A 5 -6.38 5.83 3.64
CA GLU A 5 -5.09 6.34 4.06
C GLU A 5 -4.33 6.85 2.86
N GLU A 6 -3.68 8.00 2.98
CA GLU A 6 -2.90 8.57 1.90
C GLU A 6 -1.56 9.03 2.42
N LYS A 7 -0.52 8.88 1.62
CA LYS A 7 0.79 9.36 1.97
C LYS A 7 1.37 10.19 0.83
N PRO A 8 1.89 11.37 1.12
CA PRO A 8 2.50 12.20 0.06
C PRO A 8 3.84 11.61 -0.31
N PHE A 9 4.18 11.68 -1.57
CA PHE A 9 5.45 11.15 -2.05
C PHE A 9 5.87 11.95 -3.27
N GLU A 10 7.11 12.37 -3.31
CA GLU A 10 7.59 13.14 -4.45
C GLU A 10 8.61 12.33 -5.21
N LEU A 11 8.48 12.27 -6.51
CA LEU A 11 9.40 11.50 -7.35
C LEU A 11 9.63 12.26 -8.63
N GLU A 12 10.87 12.58 -8.90
CA GLU A 12 11.26 13.30 -10.11
C GLU A 12 10.45 14.56 -10.34
N GLY A 13 10.30 15.33 -9.29
CA GLY A 13 9.64 16.62 -9.39
C GLY A 13 8.12 16.60 -9.39
N LYS A 14 7.53 15.43 -9.34
CA LYS A 14 6.08 15.33 -9.28
C LYS A 14 5.61 14.84 -7.93
N ARG A 15 4.49 15.37 -7.49
CA ARG A 15 3.94 14.97 -6.19
C ARG A 15 2.83 13.97 -6.38
N TYR A 16 2.94 12.87 -5.66
CA TYR A 16 1.96 11.81 -5.71
C TYR A 16 1.29 11.65 -4.36
N SER A 17 0.09 11.11 -4.36
CA SER A 17 -0.56 10.70 -3.13
C SER A 17 -0.70 9.20 -3.20
N LEU A 18 -0.01 8.50 -2.32
CA LEU A 18 -0.01 7.04 -2.35
C LEU A 18 -1.20 6.52 -1.57
N ARG A 19 -2.02 5.72 -2.23
CA ARG A 19 -3.23 5.19 -1.63
C ARG A 19 -3.39 3.73 -2.01
N CYS A 20 -3.89 2.92 -1.10
CA CYS A 20 -4.17 1.53 -1.41
C CYS A 20 -5.67 1.39 -1.57
N ASN A 21 -6.20 1.90 -2.69
CA ASN A 21 -7.62 1.82 -2.97
C ASN A 21 -7.94 0.53 -3.71
N MET A 22 -9.20 0.33 -4.07
CA MET A 22 -9.61 -0.91 -4.74
C MET A 22 -8.92 -1.10 -6.08
N ALA A 23 -8.66 -0.02 -6.81
CA ALA A 23 -7.99 -0.13 -8.09
C ALA A 23 -6.57 -0.67 -7.91
N VAL A 24 -5.88 -0.21 -6.86
CA VAL A 24 -4.54 -0.68 -6.58
C VAL A 24 -4.57 -2.15 -6.18
N LEU A 25 -5.55 -2.55 -5.36
CA LEU A 25 -5.67 -3.94 -4.94
C LEU A 25 -5.91 -4.84 -6.14
N GLU A 26 -6.78 -4.44 -7.04
CA GLU A 26 -7.07 -5.23 -8.23
C GLU A 26 -5.84 -5.38 -9.11
N THR A 27 -5.07 -4.31 -9.25
CA THR A 27 -3.87 -4.37 -10.05
C THR A 27 -2.88 -5.37 -9.48
N ILE A 28 -2.71 -5.34 -8.17
CA ILE A 28 -1.77 -6.24 -7.51
C ILE A 28 -2.24 -7.68 -7.64
N GLU A 29 -3.54 -7.92 -7.48
CA GLU A 29 -4.08 -9.27 -7.59
C GLU A 29 -3.96 -9.80 -9.02
N GLU A 30 -4.13 -8.95 -9.99
CA GLU A 30 -4.00 -9.38 -11.37
C GLU A 30 -2.59 -9.82 -11.69
N GLN A 31 -1.61 -9.21 -11.04
CA GLN A 31 -0.23 -9.53 -11.30
C GLN A 31 0.30 -10.72 -10.49
N HIS A 32 -0.20 -10.90 -9.29
CA HIS A 32 0.36 -11.89 -8.37
C HIS A 32 -0.61 -12.95 -7.86
N GLY A 33 -1.88 -12.84 -8.19
CA GLY A 33 -2.86 -13.79 -7.70
C GLY A 33 -3.67 -13.18 -6.57
N ASP A 34 -4.28 -14.04 -5.74
CA ASP A 34 -5.14 -13.52 -4.69
C ASP A 34 -4.29 -12.88 -3.58
N MET A 35 -4.97 -12.30 -2.60
CA MET A 35 -4.30 -11.58 -1.55
C MET A 35 -3.35 -12.45 -0.74
N GLU A 36 -3.65 -13.73 -0.62
CA GLU A 36 -2.79 -14.64 0.10
C GLU A 36 -1.45 -14.75 -0.63
N ALA A 37 -1.50 -14.84 -1.96
CA ALA A 37 -0.27 -14.94 -2.76
C ALA A 37 0.55 -13.65 -2.61
N VAL A 38 -0.13 -12.51 -2.56
CA VAL A 38 0.56 -11.24 -2.40
C VAL A 38 1.28 -11.19 -1.05
N MET A 39 0.65 -11.72 -0.01
CA MET A 39 1.24 -11.71 1.31
C MET A 39 2.44 -12.62 1.44
N GLN A 40 2.63 -13.52 0.48
CA GLN A 40 3.76 -14.42 0.51
C GLN A 40 4.98 -13.79 -0.16
N LEU A 41 4.82 -12.66 -0.81
CA LEU A 41 5.94 -12.01 -1.48
C LEU A 41 6.93 -11.45 -0.48
N PRO A 42 8.22 -11.45 -0.80
CA PRO A 42 9.20 -10.79 0.07
C PRO A 42 8.82 -9.34 0.23
N VAL A 43 9.06 -8.77 1.41
CA VAL A 43 8.68 -7.40 1.71
C VAL A 43 9.18 -6.41 0.68
N ARG A 44 10.42 -6.55 0.25
CA ARG A 44 10.97 -5.62 -0.72
C ARG A 44 10.21 -5.69 -2.04
N THR A 45 9.90 -6.90 -2.51
CA THR A 45 9.18 -7.09 -3.74
C THR A 45 7.77 -6.53 -3.61
N ALA A 46 7.08 -6.86 -2.54
CA ALA A 46 5.72 -6.36 -2.32
C ALA A 46 5.71 -4.85 -2.27
N SER A 47 6.69 -4.25 -1.59
CA SER A 47 6.75 -2.79 -1.47
C SER A 47 6.95 -2.12 -2.83
N LEU A 48 7.83 -2.69 -3.67
CA LEU A 48 8.05 -2.12 -4.99
C LEU A 48 6.81 -2.24 -5.87
N GLU A 49 6.13 -3.37 -5.80
CA GLU A 49 4.94 -3.57 -6.61
C GLU A 49 3.81 -2.65 -6.14
N LEU A 50 3.69 -2.48 -4.83
CA LEU A 50 2.67 -1.59 -4.30
C LEU A 50 2.96 -0.15 -4.70
N LEU A 51 4.22 0.27 -4.59
CA LEU A 51 4.59 1.63 -4.97
C LEU A 51 4.28 1.88 -6.45
N THR A 52 4.64 0.92 -7.30
CA THR A 52 4.38 1.05 -8.72
C THR A 52 2.89 1.22 -8.99
N ALA A 53 2.07 0.37 -8.37
CA ALA A 53 0.63 0.43 -8.58
C ALA A 53 0.05 1.74 -8.07
N MET A 54 0.52 2.20 -6.92
CA MET A 54 0.00 3.44 -6.33
C MET A 54 0.39 4.67 -7.13
N LEU A 55 1.63 4.70 -7.65
CA LEU A 55 2.05 5.82 -8.47
C LEU A 55 1.24 5.87 -9.75
N ASN A 56 1.02 4.72 -10.36
CA ASN A 56 0.28 4.68 -11.62
C ASN A 56 -1.20 4.97 -11.42
N ASP A 57 -1.76 4.57 -10.28
CA ASP A 57 -3.14 4.87 -9.98
C ASP A 57 -3.32 6.38 -9.83
N TRP A 58 -2.40 7.04 -9.16
CA TRP A 58 -2.49 8.48 -8.98
C TRP A 58 -2.33 9.18 -10.33
N ALA A 59 -1.37 8.72 -11.15
CA ALA A 59 -1.16 9.30 -12.46
C ALA A 59 -2.42 9.16 -13.34
N GLU A 60 -3.07 8.02 -13.23
CA GLU A 60 -4.28 7.77 -13.99
C GLU A 60 -5.35 8.77 -13.59
N GLU A 61 -5.51 8.96 -12.29
CA GLU A 61 -6.51 9.88 -11.80
C GLU A 61 -6.23 11.33 -12.17
N GLN A 62 -4.96 11.71 -12.26
CA GLN A 62 -4.60 13.06 -12.62
C GLN A 62 -4.59 13.29 -14.13
N GLY A 63 -4.73 12.23 -14.92
CA GLY A 63 -4.68 12.35 -16.36
C GLY A 63 -3.28 12.46 -16.92
N TRP A 64 -2.28 12.05 -16.14
CA TRP A 64 -0.91 12.07 -16.63
C TRP A 64 -0.68 10.83 -17.48
N GLU A 65 0.10 10.98 -18.53
CA GLU A 65 0.39 9.87 -19.42
C GLU A 65 1.52 8.98 -18.95
N GLU A 66 2.44 9.52 -18.21
CA GLU A 66 3.58 8.76 -17.77
C GLU A 66 3.21 7.65 -16.81
N ARG A 67 3.84 6.50 -17.00
CA ARG A 67 3.62 5.37 -16.11
C ARG A 67 4.96 4.83 -15.65
N TRP A 68 4.96 4.27 -14.44
CA TRP A 68 6.16 3.71 -13.86
C TRP A 68 6.14 2.19 -13.95
N THR A 69 7.32 1.59 -13.98
CA THR A 69 7.47 0.14 -13.83
C THR A 69 8.35 -0.07 -12.61
N ALA A 70 8.28 -1.26 -12.03
CA ALA A 70 9.10 -1.56 -10.87
C ALA A 70 10.58 -1.43 -11.25
N ALA A 71 10.94 -1.80 -12.47
CA ALA A 71 12.33 -1.71 -12.93
C ALA A 71 12.83 -0.27 -12.92
N ARG A 72 11.99 0.68 -13.29
CA ARG A 72 12.38 2.08 -13.28
C ARG A 72 12.43 2.63 -11.87
N ILE A 73 11.45 2.28 -11.05
CA ILE A 73 11.38 2.78 -9.70
C ILE A 73 12.57 2.34 -8.86
N LYS A 74 12.98 1.08 -9.00
CA LYS A 74 14.06 0.60 -8.18
C LYS A 74 15.39 1.32 -8.43
N ARG A 75 15.47 2.07 -9.50
CA ARG A 75 16.67 2.87 -9.76
C ARG A 75 16.55 4.26 -9.18
N ARG A 76 15.39 4.61 -8.62
CA ARG A 76 15.14 5.95 -8.11
C ARG A 76 14.93 6.01 -6.60
N VAL A 77 14.73 4.87 -5.95
CA VAL A 77 14.45 4.86 -4.52
C VAL A 77 15.43 3.94 -3.81
N SER A 78 15.67 4.23 -2.54
CA SER A 78 16.54 3.39 -1.75
C SER A 78 15.68 2.44 -0.92
N TYR A 79 16.32 1.43 -0.35
CA TYR A 79 15.62 0.48 0.50
C TYR A 79 15.03 1.21 1.70
N ALA A 80 15.78 2.15 2.27
CA ALA A 80 15.30 2.89 3.44
C ALA A 80 14.05 3.71 3.11
N MET A 81 14.03 4.36 1.94
CA MET A 81 12.87 5.11 1.52
C MET A 81 11.66 4.21 1.41
N LEU A 82 11.87 3.04 0.80
CA LEU A 82 10.80 2.11 0.58
C LEU A 82 10.23 1.62 1.91
N MET A 83 11.11 1.27 2.85
CA MET A 83 10.66 0.76 4.13
C MET A 83 9.99 1.84 4.97
N GLU A 84 10.45 3.07 4.85
CA GLU A 84 9.88 4.16 5.59
C GLU A 84 8.44 4.44 5.18
N LEU A 85 8.09 4.17 3.94
CA LEU A 85 6.74 4.37 3.45
C LEU A 85 5.77 3.37 4.06
N ASP A 86 6.27 2.23 4.51
CA ASP A 86 5.44 1.21 5.15
C ASP A 86 4.23 0.82 4.29
N LEU A 87 4.50 0.52 3.02
CA LEU A 87 3.40 0.23 2.11
C LEU A 87 2.70 -1.09 2.39
N VAL A 88 3.46 -2.09 2.88
CA VAL A 88 2.86 -3.36 3.24
C VAL A 88 1.92 -3.16 4.43
N GLY A 89 2.30 -2.29 5.37
CA GLY A 89 1.43 -1.95 6.50
C GLY A 89 0.17 -1.27 6.01
N MET A 90 0.32 -0.39 5.02
CA MET A 90 -0.82 0.31 4.45
C MET A 90 -1.78 -0.70 3.79
N LEU A 91 -1.21 -1.71 3.12
CA LEU A 91 -2.02 -2.74 2.47
C LEU A 91 -2.80 -3.51 3.53
N PHE A 92 -2.16 -3.89 4.64
CA PHE A 92 -2.84 -4.62 5.69
C PHE A 92 -3.99 -3.81 6.23
N ARG A 93 -3.80 -2.54 6.46
CA ARG A 93 -4.86 -1.69 6.98
C ARG A 93 -5.99 -1.52 5.99
N ALA A 94 -5.67 -1.54 4.71
CA ALA A 94 -6.67 -1.37 3.67
C ALA A 94 -7.59 -2.59 3.56
N ILE A 95 -7.06 -3.77 3.84
CA ILE A 95 -7.88 -4.97 3.69
C ILE A 95 -8.47 -5.47 5.02
N SER A 96 -8.24 -4.72 6.08
CA SER A 96 -8.72 -5.12 7.41
C SER A 96 -9.54 -4.01 8.05
N PRO A 97 -10.70 -3.73 7.50
CA PRO A 97 -11.51 -2.62 8.01
C PRO A 97 -11.88 -2.75 9.49
N ALA A 98 -12.10 -3.96 9.93
CA ALA A 98 -12.45 -4.16 11.31
C ALA A 98 -11.34 -3.71 12.23
N GLN A 99 -10.11 -3.89 11.77
CA GLN A 99 -9.00 -3.50 12.53
C GLN A 99 -8.91 -2.00 12.64
N GLY A 100 -9.23 -1.32 11.60
CA GLY A 100 -9.21 0.12 11.62
C GLY A 100 -10.20 0.67 12.62
N GLU A 101 -11.30 0.03 12.77
CA GLU A 101 -12.28 0.50 13.69
C GLU A 101 -11.92 0.16 15.07
N LYS A 102 -11.46 -1.02 15.31
CA LYS A 102 -11.09 -1.39 16.55
C LYS A 102 -10.12 -0.58 17.20
N LYS A 103 -9.24 -0.11 16.52
CA LYS A 103 -8.27 0.67 17.06
C LYS A 103 -8.78 1.68 17.89
N ALA A 104 -9.90 1.99 17.71
CA ALA A 104 -10.43 3.05 18.44
C ALA A 104 -10.51 2.65 19.86
N GLU A 105 -10.54 1.42 20.18
CA GLU A 105 -10.62 1.06 21.50
C GLU A 105 -9.58 0.19 21.87
N PRO A 106 -9.21 0.29 22.96
CA PRO A 106 -8.13 -0.42 23.50
C PRO A 106 -8.54 -1.82 23.73
N GLY A 107 -8.31 -2.47 23.46
CA GLY A 107 -8.72 -3.66 23.66
C GLY A 107 -8.83 -4.63 24.27
N ASP A 108 -9.02 -4.70 24.25
CA ASP A 108 -9.12 -5.58 24.24
C ASP A 108 -8.60 -6.21 24.40
N LYS A 109 -8.56 -6.53 24.63
CA LYS A 109 -8.44 -7.27 24.55
C LYS A 109 -8.10 -7.93 24.60
N GLU A 110 -8.15 -8.39 24.83
CA GLU A 110 -8.41 -9.15 24.62
C GLU A 110 -8.20 -9.65 24.62
N PRO A 111 -8.16 -9.88 25.11
CA PRO A 111 -8.45 -10.65 24.89
C PRO A 111 -8.28 -11.14 24.79
N ALA A 112 -8.27 -11.41 25.27
CA ALA A 112 -8.71 -11.90 24.88
C ALA A 112 -8.47 -12.14 24.75
N ASP A 113 -8.38 -12.52 25.22
CA ASP A 113 -8.69 -12.74 24.85
C ASP A 113 -8.41 -12.60 24.83
N SER A 114 -8.19 -12.84 25.45
CA SER A 114 -8.53 -12.77 25.14
C SER A 114 -8.33 -12.53 25.13
N GLY A 115 -8.04 -12.69 25.83
CA GLY A 115 -8.54 -12.63 25.59
C GLY A 115 -8.26 -12.44 25.71
N ASN A 116 -8.12 -12.90 26.06
CA ASN A 116 -8.43 -12.81 25.89
C ASN A 116 -8.38 -12.74 25.78
#